data_265c9c1e36c579a904e2cc5922e3e388
#
_entry.id   265c9c1e36c579a904e2cc5922e3e388
#
_cell.length_a   1.000
_cell.length_b   1.000
_cell.length_c   1.000
_cell.angle_alpha   90.00
_cell.angle_beta   90.00
_cell.angle_gamma   90.00
#
_symmetry.space_group_name_H-M   'P 1'
#
loop_
_entity.id
_entity.type
_entity.pdbx_description
1 polymer ?
#
loop_
_entity_poly.entity_id
_entity_poly.type
_entity_poly.pdbx_seq_one_letter_code
_entity_poly.pdbx_strand_id
1 'polypeptide(L)'
;FFGIASLLYFNTLYRQNADFNLVACLYLLVCFFSGVMNFCPLIMSEVFDAKIKFSGLSFSYNIAYAIAGGLTPQLAFFLHSFALNNLSNFWRFSLGLYVFFLAIIALLCAFIFSYLNNTQRTYSQ
;
A
#
# COMPACT_ATOMS: atom_id res chain seq x y z
N PHE A 1 5.75 5.47 -6.93
CA PHE A 1 6.31 6.56 -6.11
C PHE A 1 6.12 6.31 -4.60
N PHE A 2 4.90 5.92 -4.14
CA PHE A 2 4.64 5.63 -2.73
C PHE A 2 5.60 4.58 -2.13
N GLY A 3 5.81 3.45 -2.81
CA GLY A 3 6.73 2.40 -2.37
C GLY A 3 8.18 2.86 -2.24
N ILE A 4 8.65 3.69 -3.17
CA ILE A 4 10.01 4.25 -3.13
C ILE A 4 10.16 5.25 -1.98
N ALA A 5 9.17 6.13 -1.81
CA ALA A 5 9.15 7.09 -0.72
C ALA A 5 9.15 6.39 0.66
N SER A 6 8.37 5.33 0.82
CA SER A 6 8.35 4.53 2.06
C SER A 6 9.67 3.82 2.33
N LEU A 7 10.32 3.27 1.31
CA LEU A 7 11.66 2.68 1.45
C LEU A 7 12.68 3.70 1.97
N LEU A 8 12.70 4.90 1.37
CA LEU A 8 13.60 5.98 1.79
C LEU A 8 13.30 6.43 3.22
N TYR A 9 12.01 6.58 3.56
CA TYR A 9 11.58 6.98 4.89
C TYR A 9 12.04 5.97 5.96
N PHE A 10 11.76 4.68 5.79
CA PHE A 10 12.15 3.66 6.76
C PHE A 10 13.66 3.49 6.85
N ASN A 11 14.39 3.61 5.73
CA ASN A 11 15.86 3.59 5.75
C ASN A 11 16.45 4.75 6.57
N THR A 12 15.91 5.95 6.40
CA THR A 12 16.39 7.12 7.16
C THR A 12 16.00 7.04 8.64
N LEU A 13 14.80 6.54 8.95
CA LEU A 13 14.31 6.38 10.31
C LEU A 13 15.23 5.48 11.17
N TYR A 14 15.75 4.40 10.58
CA TYR A 14 16.64 3.45 11.28
C TYR A 14 18.10 3.90 11.31
N ARG A 15 18.44 5.05 10.74
CA ARG A 15 19.78 5.61 10.77
C ARG A 15 20.00 6.32 12.10
N GLN A 16 21.09 5.97 12.82
CA GLN A 16 21.38 6.51 14.18
C GLN A 16 21.52 8.05 14.25
N ASN A 17 21.86 8.71 13.13
CA ASN A 17 22.04 10.16 13.02
C ASN A 17 21.11 10.73 11.93
N ALA A 18 19.81 10.41 11.98
CA ALA A 18 18.86 10.96 11.03
C ALA A 18 18.50 12.41 11.42
N ASP A 19 18.69 13.33 10.49
CA ASP A 19 18.22 14.71 10.67
C ASP A 19 16.70 14.75 10.76
N PHE A 20 16.18 15.35 11.82
CA PHE A 20 14.74 15.47 12.05
C PHE A 20 14.01 16.10 10.85
N ASN A 21 14.57 17.13 10.24
CA ASN A 21 13.98 17.81 9.10
C ASN A 21 13.86 16.89 7.87
N LEU A 22 14.86 16.04 7.64
CA LEU A 22 14.86 15.07 6.53
C LEU A 22 13.80 13.98 6.75
N VAL A 23 13.68 13.46 7.96
CA VAL A 23 12.66 12.47 8.33
C VAL A 23 11.27 13.06 8.19
N ALA A 24 11.04 14.29 8.66
CA ALA A 24 9.77 15.00 8.54
C ALA A 24 9.38 15.25 7.08
N CYS A 25 10.34 15.67 6.24
CA CYS A 25 10.10 15.87 4.82
C CYS A 25 9.71 14.58 4.09
N LEU A 26 10.41 13.48 4.36
CA LEU A 26 10.08 12.17 3.81
C LEU A 26 8.73 11.64 4.30
N TYR A 27 8.39 11.89 5.56
CA TYR A 27 7.08 11.55 6.11
C TYR A 27 5.95 12.30 5.38
N LEU A 28 6.08 13.60 5.18
CA LEU A 28 5.11 14.40 4.42
C LEU A 28 4.96 13.89 2.99
N LEU A 29 6.05 13.49 2.36
CA LEU A 29 6.05 12.93 1.01
C LEU A 29 5.33 11.58 0.96
N VAL A 30 5.52 10.71 1.94
CA VAL A 30 4.76 9.45 2.08
C VAL A 30 3.27 9.72 2.28
N CYS A 31 2.91 10.68 3.15
CA CYS A 31 1.52 11.10 3.37
C CYS A 31 0.87 11.63 2.09
N PHE A 32 1.58 12.45 1.33
CA PHE A 32 1.09 12.97 0.06
C PHE A 32 0.76 11.85 -0.94
N PHE A 33 1.67 10.90 -1.12
CA PHE A 33 1.43 9.75 -2.01
C PHE A 33 0.39 8.76 -1.48
N SER A 34 0.17 8.67 -0.17
CA SER A 34 -0.89 7.84 0.41
C SER A 34 -2.29 8.37 0.10
N GLY A 35 -2.42 9.66 -0.21
CA GLY A 35 -3.69 10.28 -0.61
C GLY A 35 -4.35 9.62 -1.83
N VAL A 36 -3.58 8.96 -2.69
CA VAL A 36 -4.09 8.16 -3.82
C VAL A 36 -5.01 7.03 -3.36
N MET A 37 -4.84 6.51 -2.14
CA MET A 37 -5.73 5.47 -1.57
C MET A 37 -7.18 5.92 -1.44
N ASN A 38 -7.45 7.22 -1.35
CA ASN A 38 -8.82 7.76 -1.29
C ASN A 38 -9.60 7.57 -2.59
N PHE A 39 -8.95 7.31 -3.71
CA PHE A 39 -9.61 7.00 -4.99
C PHE A 39 -10.05 5.53 -5.10
N CYS A 40 -9.57 4.63 -4.25
CA CYS A 40 -9.96 3.22 -4.27
C CYS A 40 -11.47 3.01 -4.19
N PRO A 41 -12.23 3.63 -3.26
CA PRO A 41 -13.68 3.47 -3.19
C PRO A 41 -14.41 3.97 -4.44
N LEU A 42 -13.89 5.02 -5.08
CA LEU A 42 -14.43 5.55 -6.33
C LEU A 42 -14.31 4.53 -7.47
N ILE A 43 -13.12 3.98 -7.68
CA ILE A 43 -12.86 2.97 -8.71
C ILE A 43 -13.70 1.71 -8.43
N MET A 44 -13.74 1.26 -7.18
CA MET A 44 -14.56 0.10 -6.81
C MET A 44 -16.05 0.34 -7.05
N SER A 45 -16.52 1.59 -6.91
CA SER A 45 -17.92 1.92 -7.16
C SER A 45 -18.34 1.80 -8.63
N GLU A 46 -17.41 1.83 -9.56
CA GLU A 46 -17.68 1.65 -11.01
C GLU A 46 -17.73 0.18 -11.43
N VAL A 47 -17.19 -0.73 -10.60
CA VAL A 47 -17.12 -2.17 -10.89
C VAL A 47 -18.46 -2.86 -10.67
N PHE A 48 -19.26 -2.36 -9.72
CA PHE A 48 -20.52 -2.99 -9.32
C PHE A 48 -21.73 -2.35 -10.02
N ASP A 49 -22.64 -3.19 -10.49
CA ASP A 49 -23.93 -2.75 -11.01
C ASP A 49 -24.72 -1.94 -9.95
N ALA A 50 -25.52 -0.97 -10.41
CA ALA A 50 -26.26 -0.05 -9.54
C ALA A 50 -27.12 -0.74 -8.48
N LYS A 51 -27.66 -1.94 -8.79
CA LYS A 51 -28.53 -2.71 -7.89
C LYS A 51 -27.80 -3.30 -6.67
N ILE A 52 -26.53 -3.68 -6.84
CA ILE A 52 -25.72 -4.36 -5.80
C ILE A 52 -24.53 -3.51 -5.34
N LYS A 53 -24.40 -2.31 -5.87
CA LYS A 53 -23.26 -1.42 -5.70
C LYS A 53 -22.88 -1.21 -4.23
N PHE A 54 -23.84 -0.83 -3.40
CA PHE A 54 -23.58 -0.55 -1.98
C PHE A 54 -23.25 -1.81 -1.18
N SER A 55 -23.95 -2.90 -1.42
CA SER A 55 -23.72 -4.17 -0.73
C SER A 55 -22.39 -4.79 -1.14
N GLY A 56 -22.11 -4.86 -2.44
CA GLY A 56 -20.87 -5.41 -2.96
C GLY A 56 -19.64 -4.60 -2.53
N LEU A 57 -19.72 -3.27 -2.61
CA LEU A 57 -18.66 -2.37 -2.18
C LEU A 57 -18.37 -2.53 -0.68
N SER A 58 -19.44 -2.47 0.15
CA SER A 58 -19.31 -2.59 1.60
C SER A 58 -18.72 -3.94 2.02
N PHE A 59 -19.19 -5.03 1.41
CA PHE A 59 -18.68 -6.38 1.69
C PHE A 59 -17.22 -6.54 1.31
N SER A 60 -16.85 -6.16 0.09
CA SER A 60 -15.46 -6.27 -0.40
C SER A 60 -14.49 -5.41 0.42
N TYR A 61 -14.92 -4.18 0.75
CA TYR A 61 -14.12 -3.26 1.55
C TYR A 61 -13.89 -3.78 2.97
N ASN A 62 -14.96 -4.26 3.63
CA ASN A 62 -14.85 -4.81 4.98
C ASN A 62 -13.97 -6.05 5.05
N ILE A 63 -14.07 -6.97 4.08
CA ILE A 63 -13.16 -8.14 4.02
C ILE A 63 -11.72 -7.70 3.81
N ALA A 64 -11.46 -6.82 2.86
CA ALA A 64 -10.11 -6.33 2.60
C ALA A 64 -9.51 -5.66 3.84
N TYR A 65 -10.28 -4.82 4.53
CA TYR A 65 -9.84 -4.17 5.76
C TYR A 65 -9.66 -5.14 6.93
N ALA A 66 -10.53 -6.13 7.08
CA ALA A 66 -10.39 -7.14 8.15
C ALA A 66 -9.10 -7.95 7.97
N ILE A 67 -8.81 -8.39 6.75
CA ILE A 67 -7.61 -9.18 6.46
C ILE A 67 -6.35 -8.30 6.50
N ALA A 68 -6.30 -7.26 5.68
CA ALA A 68 -5.11 -6.42 5.57
C ALA A 68 -4.88 -5.58 6.82
N GLY A 69 -5.92 -4.96 7.38
CA GLY A 69 -5.83 -4.14 8.58
C GLY A 69 -5.51 -4.96 9.84
N GLY A 70 -6.03 -6.18 9.93
CA GLY A 70 -5.74 -7.08 11.06
C GLY A 70 -4.32 -7.66 11.03
N LEU A 71 -3.83 -8.04 9.85
CA LEU A 71 -2.50 -8.67 9.71
C LEU A 71 -1.35 -7.65 9.69
N THR A 72 -1.58 -6.45 9.14
CA THR A 72 -0.51 -5.45 8.96
C THR A 72 0.18 -5.03 10.26
N PRO A 73 -0.52 -4.72 11.38
CA PRO A 73 0.15 -4.34 12.63
C PRO A 73 1.02 -5.47 13.20
N GLN A 74 0.57 -6.72 13.11
CA GLN A 74 1.31 -7.88 13.60
C GLN A 74 2.57 -8.13 12.77
N LEU A 75 2.46 -8.06 11.44
CA LEU A 75 3.60 -8.17 10.54
C LEU A 75 4.59 -7.02 10.73
N ALA A 76 4.10 -5.79 10.89
CA ALA A 76 4.95 -4.64 11.15
C ALA A 76 5.73 -4.78 12.47
N PHE A 77 5.06 -5.23 13.53
CA PHE A 77 5.72 -5.49 14.82
C PHE A 77 6.77 -6.60 14.72
N PHE A 78 6.43 -7.70 14.04
CA PHE A 78 7.36 -8.81 13.81
C PHE A 78 8.60 -8.36 13.02
N LEU A 79 8.41 -7.67 11.92
CA LEU A 79 9.51 -7.14 11.09
C LEU A 79 10.37 -6.12 11.85
N HIS A 80 9.74 -5.28 12.68
CA HIS A 80 10.42 -4.31 13.52
C HIS A 80 11.30 -5.00 14.58
N SER A 81 10.77 -6.01 15.27
CA SER A 81 11.52 -6.76 16.26
C SER A 81 12.70 -7.54 15.65
N PHE A 82 12.51 -8.08 14.43
CA PHE A 82 13.61 -8.69 13.67
C PHE A 82 14.68 -7.68 13.27
N ALA A 83 14.30 -6.46 12.87
CA ALA A 83 15.22 -5.40 12.52
C ALA A 83 16.06 -4.94 13.70
N LEU A 84 15.51 -4.93 14.91
CA LEU A 84 16.23 -4.57 16.14
C LEU A 84 17.20 -5.68 16.60
N ASN A 85 16.80 -6.94 16.49
CA ASN A 85 17.61 -8.07 16.96
C ASN A 85 18.74 -8.44 16.01
N ASN A 86 18.62 -8.16 14.73
CA ASN A 86 19.64 -8.42 13.73
C ASN A 86 20.31 -7.10 13.31
N LEU A 87 21.52 -6.86 13.78
CA LEU A 87 22.35 -5.69 13.46
C LEU A 87 22.76 -5.59 11.98
N SER A 88 22.36 -6.54 11.12
CA SER A 88 22.67 -6.49 9.69
C SER A 88 21.86 -5.38 9.00
N ASN A 89 22.53 -4.61 8.14
CA ASN A 89 21.91 -3.50 7.40
C ASN A 89 20.68 -3.90 6.57
N PHE A 90 20.58 -5.17 6.19
CA PHE A 90 19.46 -5.69 5.41
C PHE A 90 18.11 -5.62 6.16
N TRP A 91 18.09 -5.95 7.47
CA TRP A 91 16.86 -5.95 8.26
C TRP A 91 16.30 -4.55 8.55
N ARG A 92 17.13 -3.52 8.44
CA ARG A 92 16.66 -2.12 8.53
C ARG A 92 15.69 -1.74 7.42
N PHE A 93 15.81 -2.39 6.27
CA PHE A 93 14.91 -2.17 5.13
C PHE A 93 13.63 -3.01 5.17
N SER A 94 13.48 -3.93 6.13
CA SER A 94 12.41 -4.93 6.13
C SER A 94 11.01 -4.32 6.06
N LEU A 95 10.74 -3.30 6.86
CA LEU A 95 9.47 -2.58 6.84
C LEU A 95 9.22 -1.83 5.53
N GLY A 96 10.25 -1.15 5.03
CA GLY A 96 10.19 -0.46 3.74
C GLY A 96 9.98 -1.44 2.57
N LEU A 97 10.67 -2.59 2.59
CA LEU A 97 10.50 -3.65 1.59
C LEU A 97 9.08 -4.24 1.62
N TYR A 98 8.50 -4.44 2.80
CA TYR A 98 7.12 -4.88 2.94
C TYR A 98 6.14 -3.93 2.26
N VAL A 99 6.22 -2.63 2.55
CA VAL A 99 5.36 -1.62 1.93
C VAL A 99 5.61 -1.51 0.42
N PHE A 100 6.87 -1.61 -0.01
CA PHE A 100 7.23 -1.59 -1.43
C PHE A 100 6.65 -2.79 -2.18
N PHE A 101 6.69 -3.98 -1.58
CA PHE A 101 6.10 -5.19 -2.15
C PHE A 101 4.58 -5.08 -2.28
N LEU A 102 3.90 -4.53 -1.27
CA LEU A 102 2.46 -4.24 -1.35
C LEU A 102 2.13 -3.24 -2.47
N ALA A 103 2.97 -2.22 -2.66
CA ALA A 103 2.79 -1.26 -3.75
C ALA A 103 2.94 -1.90 -5.14
N ILE A 104 3.84 -2.89 -5.30
CA ILE A 104 3.96 -3.66 -6.55
C ILE A 104 2.70 -4.50 -6.79
N ILE A 105 2.20 -5.20 -5.77
CA ILE A 105 0.97 -5.99 -5.89
C ILE A 105 -0.20 -5.09 -6.31
N ALA A 106 -0.35 -3.91 -5.69
CA ALA A 106 -1.39 -2.96 -6.04
C ALA A 106 -1.29 -2.48 -7.50
N LEU A 107 -0.08 -2.23 -8.00
CA LEU A 107 0.16 -1.88 -9.41
C LEU A 107 -0.22 -3.03 -10.36
N LEU A 108 0.15 -4.26 -10.02
CA LEU A 108 -0.22 -5.44 -10.83
C LEU A 108 -1.74 -5.63 -10.89
N CYS A 109 -2.43 -5.49 -9.75
CA CYS A 109 -3.89 -5.57 -9.70
C CYS A 109 -4.54 -4.48 -10.56
N ALA A 110 -4.05 -3.23 -10.48
CA ALA A 110 -4.56 -2.13 -11.28
C ALA A 110 -4.35 -2.38 -12.79
N PHE A 111 -3.20 -2.93 -13.17
CA PHE A 111 -2.89 -3.25 -14.56
C PHE A 111 -3.80 -4.37 -15.10
N ILE A 112 -3.99 -5.44 -14.33
CA ILE A 112 -4.90 -6.55 -14.70
C ILE A 112 -6.33 -6.03 -14.86
N PHE A 113 -6.79 -5.20 -13.94
CA PHE A 113 -8.12 -4.61 -14.00
C PHE A 113 -8.31 -3.75 -15.26
N SER A 114 -7.33 -2.88 -15.56
CA SER A 114 -7.34 -2.05 -16.76
C SER A 114 -7.38 -2.89 -18.04
N TYR A 115 -6.60 -3.97 -18.07
CA TYR A 115 -6.56 -4.88 -19.22
C TYR A 115 -7.91 -5.57 -19.44
N LEU A 116 -8.52 -6.11 -18.39
CA LEU A 116 -9.82 -6.79 -18.45
C LEU A 116 -10.95 -5.85 -18.88
N ASN A 117 -10.96 -4.63 -18.35
CA ASN A 117 -11.96 -3.63 -18.70
C ASN A 117 -11.85 -3.19 -20.17
N ASN A 118 -10.64 -3.06 -20.69
CA ASN A 118 -10.43 -2.71 -22.09
C ASN A 118 -10.88 -3.84 -23.04
N THR A 119 -10.65 -5.08 -22.64
CA THR A 119 -11.10 -6.26 -23.40
C THR A 119 -12.61 -6.35 -23.49
N GLN A 120 -13.32 -6.08 -22.40
CA GLN A 120 -14.79 -6.07 -22.39
C GLN A 120 -15.39 -4.99 -23.28
N ARG A 121 -14.80 -3.81 -23.34
CA ARG A 121 -15.25 -2.72 -24.23
C ARG A 121 -15.12 -3.08 -25.72
N THR A 122 -14.12 -3.87 -26.07
CA THR A 122 -13.87 -4.28 -27.46
C THR A 122 -14.89 -5.33 -27.96
N TYR A 123 -15.48 -6.11 -27.06
CA TYR A 123 -16.52 -7.11 -27.40
C TYR A 123 -17.94 -6.52 -27.40
N SER A 124 -18.15 -5.33 -26.89
CA SER A 124 -19.47 -4.67 -26.83
C SER A 124 -19.73 -3.71 -27.99
N GLN A 125 -18.77 -3.53 -28.89
CA GLN A 125 -18.90 -2.80 -30.17
C GLN A 125 -19.07 -3.77 -31.34
#